data_6956471747e363fbacff29ceda6d30c3
#
_entry.id   6956471747e363fbacff29ceda6d30c3
#
_cell.length_a   1.000
_cell.length_b   1.000
_cell.length_c   1.000
_cell.angle_alpha   90.00
_cell.angle_beta   90.00
_cell.angle_gamma   90.00
#
_symmetry.space_group_name_H-M   'P 1'
#
loop_
_entity.id
_entity.type
_entity.pdbx_description
1 polymer ?
#
loop_
_entity_poly.entity_id
_entity_poly.type
_entity_poly.pdbx_seq_one_letter_code
_entity_poly.pdbx_strand_id
1 'polypeptide(L)'
;VKQILSSEQLVIPAHISYLPVLRNFISRIAARYRFSKSDINALVISVDEACTNIIKHGYRDLPAGSIMVNVKVKNDRLVVELIDYGISFDPNQVSDPNLAQYIQNGKKGGLGIFIMKKFLDEIQYVTCGTANILRLVKFRKDSLIAQWLLPIRLLYHRVKELLLPAKNGMLVRRG
;
A
#
# COMPACT_ATOMS: atom_id res chain seq x y z
N VAL A 1 21.36 -7.68 -11.04
CA VAL A 1 21.09 -6.67 -9.97
C VAL A 1 20.32 -5.53 -10.60
N LYS A 2 19.05 -5.28 -10.21
CA LYS A 2 18.24 -4.16 -10.76
C LYS A 2 18.81 -2.85 -10.23
N GLN A 3 19.30 -2.01 -11.14
CA GLN A 3 19.95 -0.75 -10.83
C GLN A 3 18.99 0.23 -10.12
N ILE A 4 19.42 0.82 -9.01
CA ILE A 4 18.74 1.94 -8.37
C ILE A 4 19.09 3.20 -9.15
N LEU A 5 18.08 3.88 -9.69
CA LEU A 5 18.23 5.15 -10.41
C LEU A 5 18.24 6.34 -9.48
N SER A 6 17.52 6.26 -8.37
CA SER A 6 17.42 7.31 -7.34
C SER A 6 17.03 6.72 -6.00
N SER A 7 17.50 7.38 -4.94
CA SER A 7 17.04 7.16 -3.56
C SER A 7 16.88 8.53 -2.90
N GLU A 8 15.67 8.87 -2.51
CA GLU A 8 15.33 10.13 -1.86
C GLU A 8 14.62 9.85 -0.53
N GLN A 9 14.83 10.70 0.47
CA GLN A 9 14.26 10.56 1.81
C GLN A 9 13.56 11.85 2.23
N LEU A 10 12.44 11.68 2.94
CA LEU A 10 11.70 12.74 3.62
C LEU A 10 11.35 12.26 5.02
N VAL A 11 11.47 13.11 6.02
CA VAL A 11 10.97 12.86 7.38
C VAL A 11 9.90 13.89 7.68
N ILE A 12 8.73 13.42 8.07
CA ILE A 12 7.60 14.29 8.46
C ILE A 12 7.16 13.96 9.89
N PRO A 13 6.68 14.93 10.65
CA PRO A 13 5.93 14.66 11.88
C PRO A 13 4.71 13.78 11.60
N ALA A 14 4.36 12.89 12.52
CA ALA A 14 3.18 12.03 12.43
C ALA A 14 1.89 12.83 12.68
N HIS A 15 1.61 13.80 11.81
CA HIS A 15 0.45 14.70 11.90
C HIS A 15 -0.15 14.95 10.51
N ILE A 16 -1.49 15.00 10.42
CA ILE A 16 -2.26 15.09 9.17
C ILE A 16 -1.88 16.32 8.34
N SER A 17 -1.50 17.44 8.97
CA SER A 17 -1.13 18.68 8.26
C SER A 17 0.10 18.52 7.34
N TYR A 18 0.90 17.47 7.50
CA TYR A 18 2.08 17.19 6.68
C TYR A 18 1.79 16.30 5.47
N LEU A 19 0.59 15.73 5.34
CA LEU A 19 0.22 14.92 4.18
C LEU A 19 0.33 15.67 2.83
N PRO A 20 0.03 16.99 2.71
CA PRO A 20 0.26 17.71 1.47
C PRO A 20 1.74 17.74 1.04
N VAL A 21 2.67 17.87 1.99
CA VAL A 21 4.12 17.83 1.72
C VAL A 21 4.52 16.46 1.19
N LEU A 22 4.01 15.41 1.81
CA LEU A 22 4.24 14.03 1.40
C LEU A 22 3.71 13.76 -0.01
N ARG A 23 2.46 14.15 -0.31
CA ARG A 23 1.86 14.00 -1.64
C ARG A 23 2.70 14.68 -2.72
N ASN A 24 3.17 15.90 -2.45
CA ASN A 24 4.03 16.65 -3.37
C ASN A 24 5.37 15.95 -3.59
N PHE A 25 5.99 15.42 -2.53
CA PHE A 25 7.25 14.69 -2.58
C PHE A 25 7.14 13.45 -3.48
N ILE A 26 6.14 12.59 -3.27
CA ILE A 26 5.90 11.38 -4.06
C ILE A 26 5.59 11.72 -5.52
N SER A 27 4.67 12.67 -5.75
CA SER A 27 4.26 13.10 -7.10
C SER A 27 5.44 13.62 -7.91
N ARG A 28 6.28 14.48 -7.32
CA ARG A 28 7.47 15.05 -7.97
C ARG A 28 8.46 13.98 -8.39
N ILE A 29 8.76 13.00 -7.51
CA ILE A 29 9.69 11.92 -7.83
C ILE A 29 9.12 11.04 -8.94
N ALA A 30 7.87 10.59 -8.80
CA ALA A 30 7.25 9.71 -9.78
C ALA A 30 7.15 10.39 -11.18
N ALA A 31 6.83 11.70 -11.23
CA ALA A 31 6.79 12.48 -12.48
C ALA A 31 8.17 12.61 -13.12
N ARG A 32 9.23 12.90 -12.32
CA ARG A 32 10.62 13.00 -12.79
C ARG A 32 11.06 11.72 -13.51
N TYR A 33 10.63 10.56 -13.01
CA TYR A 33 10.97 9.27 -13.57
C TYR A 33 9.89 8.73 -14.53
N ARG A 34 9.03 9.61 -15.08
CA ARG A 34 8.08 9.34 -16.16
C ARG A 34 7.08 8.22 -15.85
N PHE A 35 6.64 8.10 -14.60
CA PHE A 35 5.47 7.28 -14.28
C PHE A 35 4.21 7.91 -14.90
N SER A 36 3.26 7.10 -15.33
CA SER A 36 1.99 7.59 -15.88
C SER A 36 1.20 8.40 -14.84
N LYS A 37 0.33 9.31 -15.27
CA LYS A 37 -0.56 10.06 -14.36
C LYS A 37 -1.39 9.12 -13.47
N SER A 38 -1.85 8.00 -14.03
CA SER A 38 -2.59 6.98 -13.30
C SER A 38 -1.74 6.34 -12.20
N ASP A 39 -0.47 6.00 -12.49
CA ASP A 39 0.43 5.39 -11.50
C ASP A 39 0.85 6.39 -10.42
N ILE A 40 1.04 7.66 -10.79
CA ILE A 40 1.31 8.75 -9.83
C ILE A 40 0.13 8.90 -8.87
N ASN A 41 -1.10 8.97 -9.39
CA ASN A 41 -2.29 9.07 -8.55
C ASN A 41 -2.46 7.86 -7.65
N ALA A 42 -2.24 6.64 -8.17
CA ALA A 42 -2.27 5.41 -7.40
C ALA A 42 -1.27 5.43 -6.23
N LEU A 43 -0.02 5.85 -6.49
CA LEU A 43 1.02 6.00 -5.47
C LEU A 43 0.64 7.04 -4.42
N VAL A 44 0.22 8.24 -4.85
CA VAL A 44 -0.13 9.35 -3.96
C VAL A 44 -1.28 8.97 -3.03
N ILE A 45 -2.37 8.41 -3.56
CA ILE A 45 -3.52 7.98 -2.76
C ILE A 45 -3.10 6.88 -1.77
N SER A 46 -2.32 5.88 -2.24
CA SER A 46 -1.91 4.78 -1.38
C SER A 46 -0.98 5.21 -0.26
N VAL A 47 -0.04 6.12 -0.52
CA VAL A 47 0.87 6.65 0.50
C VAL A 47 0.12 7.54 1.49
N ASP A 48 -0.84 8.34 1.01
CA ASP A 48 -1.71 9.18 1.84
C ASP A 48 -2.53 8.34 2.83
N GLU A 49 -3.17 7.28 2.34
CA GLU A 49 -3.93 6.32 3.16
C GLU A 49 -3.03 5.59 4.17
N ALA A 50 -1.85 5.13 3.72
CA ALA A 50 -0.89 4.45 4.60
C ALA A 50 -0.43 5.36 5.74
N CYS A 51 -0.02 6.61 5.44
CA CYS A 51 0.38 7.58 6.47
C CYS A 51 -0.79 7.97 7.37
N THR A 52 -1.99 8.13 6.82
CA THR A 52 -3.20 8.40 7.62
C THR A 52 -3.46 7.26 8.62
N ASN A 53 -3.28 6.00 8.21
CA ASN A 53 -3.41 4.85 9.09
C ASN A 53 -2.33 4.83 10.19
N ILE A 54 -1.07 5.10 9.84
CA ILE A 54 0.03 5.22 10.81
C ILE A 54 -0.29 6.32 11.83
N ILE A 55 -0.71 7.52 11.38
CA ILE A 55 -1.02 8.65 12.26
C ILE A 55 -2.20 8.32 13.19
N LYS A 56 -3.30 7.78 12.65
CA LYS A 56 -4.53 7.55 13.41
C LYS A 56 -4.48 6.33 14.33
N HIS A 57 -3.74 5.30 13.94
CA HIS A 57 -3.71 4.02 14.65
C HIS A 57 -2.36 3.75 15.32
N GLY A 58 -1.26 4.06 14.64
CA GLY A 58 0.09 3.86 15.17
C GLY A 58 0.44 4.86 16.29
N TYR A 59 -0.02 6.11 16.17
CA TYR A 59 0.28 7.17 17.15
C TYR A 59 -0.94 7.63 17.95
N ARG A 60 -2.01 6.84 18.00
CA ARG A 60 -3.29 7.24 18.60
C ARG A 60 -3.15 7.76 20.04
N ASP A 61 -2.41 7.04 20.87
CA ASP A 61 -2.25 7.32 22.30
C ASP A 61 -0.75 7.53 22.65
N LEU A 62 0.08 7.82 21.66
CA LEU A 62 1.51 8.05 21.82
C LEU A 62 1.87 9.53 21.67
N PRO A 63 3.01 9.95 22.27
CA PRO A 63 3.59 11.26 21.98
C PRO A 63 3.82 11.47 20.48
N ALA A 64 3.91 12.73 20.06
CA ALA A 64 4.17 13.09 18.67
C ALA A 64 5.41 12.36 18.14
N GLY A 65 5.20 11.52 17.13
CA GLY A 65 6.25 10.77 16.44
C GLY A 65 6.58 11.37 15.09
N SER A 66 7.41 10.64 14.34
CA SER A 66 7.75 10.98 12.97
C SER A 66 7.58 9.77 12.07
N ILE A 67 7.35 10.02 10.79
CA ILE A 67 7.33 9.02 9.73
C ILE A 67 8.49 9.32 8.79
N MET A 68 9.40 8.36 8.63
CA MET A 68 10.46 8.43 7.64
C MET A 68 9.98 7.78 6.35
N VAL A 69 10.10 8.51 5.25
CA VAL A 69 9.65 8.09 3.91
C VAL A 69 10.86 7.95 3.01
N ASN A 70 11.20 6.73 2.65
CA ASN A 70 12.26 6.43 1.70
C ASN A 70 11.66 6.08 0.35
N VAL A 71 12.09 6.75 -0.71
CA VAL A 71 11.65 6.47 -2.08
C VAL A 71 12.84 5.99 -2.89
N LYS A 72 12.73 4.76 -3.41
CA LYS A 72 13.75 4.17 -4.30
C LYS A 72 13.14 3.96 -5.68
N VAL A 73 13.74 4.56 -6.69
CA VAL A 73 13.34 4.38 -8.10
C VAL A 73 14.29 3.39 -8.75
N LYS A 74 13.72 2.37 -9.39
CA LYS A 74 14.41 1.37 -10.21
C LYS A 74 13.91 1.47 -11.65
N ASN A 75 14.58 0.78 -12.58
CA ASN A 75 14.20 0.80 -13.99
C ASN A 75 12.73 0.39 -14.23
N ASP A 76 12.21 -0.56 -13.46
CA ASP A 76 10.91 -1.18 -13.64
C ASP A 76 9.87 -0.78 -12.58
N ARG A 77 10.28 -0.12 -11.49
CA ARG A 77 9.39 0.16 -10.35
C ARG A 77 9.80 1.34 -9.49
N LEU A 78 8.85 1.86 -8.75
CA LEU A 78 9.06 2.77 -7.63
C LEU A 78 8.68 2.05 -6.33
N VAL A 79 9.53 2.17 -5.33
CA VAL A 79 9.34 1.59 -4.00
C VAL A 79 9.28 2.73 -2.99
N VAL A 80 8.21 2.79 -2.21
CA VAL A 80 8.08 3.69 -1.07
C VAL A 80 8.15 2.86 0.19
N GLU A 81 9.06 3.17 1.11
CA GLU A 81 9.15 2.58 2.43
C GLU A 81 8.75 3.65 3.46
N LEU A 82 7.69 3.37 4.21
CA LEU A 82 7.24 4.17 5.34
C LEU A 82 7.76 3.49 6.60
N ILE A 83 8.53 4.20 7.39
CA ILE A 83 9.13 3.70 8.63
C ILE A 83 8.62 4.54 9.78
N ASP A 84 8.02 3.89 10.76
CA ASP A 84 7.49 4.51 11.97
C ASP A 84 7.81 3.68 13.21
N TYR A 85 7.58 4.26 14.39
CA TYR A 85 7.83 3.64 15.70
C TYR A 85 6.55 3.62 16.56
N GLY A 86 5.40 3.69 15.92
CA GLY A 86 4.10 3.61 16.58
C GLY A 86 3.67 2.18 16.92
N ILE A 87 2.43 2.04 17.33
CA ILE A 87 1.81 0.72 17.56
C ILE A 87 1.77 -0.03 16.23
N SER A 88 2.28 -1.26 16.22
CA SER A 88 2.34 -2.11 15.03
C SER A 88 0.95 -2.43 14.51
N PHE A 89 0.76 -2.30 13.19
CA PHE A 89 -0.48 -2.64 12.50
C PHE A 89 -0.16 -3.29 11.16
N ASP A 90 -0.44 -4.59 11.02
CA ASP A 90 -0.24 -5.31 9.75
C ASP A 90 -1.45 -5.18 8.83
N PRO A 91 -1.34 -4.46 7.70
CA PRO A 91 -2.43 -4.31 6.75
C PRO A 91 -2.85 -5.62 6.07
N ASN A 92 -2.01 -6.67 6.11
CA ASN A 92 -2.34 -7.96 5.51
C ASN A 92 -3.35 -8.76 6.35
N GLN A 93 -3.47 -8.45 7.64
CA GLN A 93 -4.43 -9.10 8.55
C GLN A 93 -5.85 -8.54 8.39
N VAL A 94 -6.02 -7.43 7.65
CA VAL A 94 -7.33 -6.84 7.39
C VAL A 94 -8.00 -7.55 6.22
N SER A 95 -9.15 -8.16 6.47
CA SER A 95 -9.98 -8.77 5.42
C SER A 95 -10.54 -7.70 4.47
N ASP A 96 -10.68 -8.07 3.19
CA ASP A 96 -11.28 -7.17 2.22
C ASP A 96 -12.75 -6.90 2.61
N PRO A 97 -13.20 -5.65 2.53
CA PRO A 97 -14.55 -5.28 2.89
C PRO A 97 -15.57 -5.86 1.89
N ASN A 98 -16.73 -6.29 2.39
CA ASN A 98 -17.86 -6.52 1.53
C ASN A 98 -18.42 -5.15 1.07
N LEU A 99 -18.08 -4.76 -0.16
CA LEU A 99 -18.43 -3.44 -0.71
C LEU A 99 -19.94 -3.19 -0.75
N ALA A 100 -20.76 -4.22 -1.01
CA ALA A 100 -22.22 -4.08 -1.04
C ALA A 100 -22.75 -3.73 0.35
N GLN A 101 -22.35 -4.45 1.39
CA GLN A 101 -22.72 -4.15 2.77
C GLN A 101 -22.13 -2.81 3.25
N TYR A 102 -20.92 -2.46 2.77
CA TYR A 102 -20.27 -1.20 3.11
C TYR A 102 -21.11 0.01 2.62
N ILE A 103 -21.59 -0.05 1.38
CA ILE A 103 -22.45 0.97 0.76
C ILE A 103 -23.80 1.04 1.47
N GLN A 104 -24.44 -0.11 1.70
CA GLN A 104 -25.75 -0.19 2.38
C GLN A 104 -25.72 0.40 3.80
N ASN A 105 -24.61 0.17 4.52
CA ASN A 105 -24.48 0.63 5.90
C ASN A 105 -24.01 2.09 6.02
N GLY A 106 -23.79 2.81 4.92
CA GLY A 106 -23.33 4.19 4.91
C GLY A 106 -22.00 4.42 5.66
N LYS A 107 -21.17 3.37 5.83
CA LYS A 107 -19.92 3.46 6.58
C LYS A 107 -18.96 4.44 5.91
N LYS A 108 -18.44 5.39 6.71
CA LYS A 108 -17.39 6.32 6.28
C LYS A 108 -16.04 5.83 6.83
N GLY A 109 -15.05 5.60 5.96
CA GLY A 109 -13.69 5.16 6.34
C GLY A 109 -13.52 3.63 6.38
N GLY A 110 -12.27 3.15 6.45
CA GLY A 110 -11.94 1.71 6.46
C GLY A 110 -11.70 1.09 5.08
N LEU A 111 -11.77 1.89 4.00
CA LEU A 111 -11.43 1.42 2.64
C LEU A 111 -9.96 1.61 2.27
N GLY A 112 -9.16 2.29 3.08
CA GLY A 112 -7.78 2.67 2.72
C GLY A 112 -6.90 1.48 2.37
N ILE A 113 -6.95 0.40 3.17
CA ILE A 113 -6.17 -0.82 2.91
C ILE A 113 -6.64 -1.50 1.62
N PHE A 114 -7.95 -1.57 1.40
CA PHE A 114 -8.52 -2.11 0.17
C PHE A 114 -8.09 -1.30 -1.06
N ILE A 115 -8.09 0.03 -0.96
CA ILE A 115 -7.63 0.94 -2.02
C ILE A 115 -6.14 0.69 -2.32
N MET A 116 -5.30 0.61 -1.28
CA MET A 116 -3.88 0.30 -1.45
C MET A 116 -3.68 -1.05 -2.16
N LYS A 117 -4.38 -2.11 -1.73
CA LYS A 117 -4.32 -3.43 -2.37
C LYS A 117 -4.76 -3.43 -3.83
N LYS A 118 -5.67 -2.53 -4.24
CA LYS A 118 -6.14 -2.40 -5.64
C LYS A 118 -5.21 -1.56 -6.50
N PHE A 119 -4.58 -0.54 -5.94
CA PHE A 119 -3.79 0.43 -6.70
C PHE A 119 -2.32 0.06 -6.81
N LEU A 120 -1.78 -0.66 -5.82
CA LEU A 120 -0.38 -1.04 -5.77
C LEU A 120 -0.16 -2.46 -6.31
N ASP A 121 1.06 -2.70 -6.71
CA ASP A 121 1.46 -3.98 -7.26
C ASP A 121 1.96 -4.94 -6.19
N GLU A 122 2.66 -4.42 -5.15
CA GLU A 122 3.07 -5.19 -3.98
C GLU A 122 2.94 -4.32 -2.73
N ILE A 123 2.53 -4.95 -1.61
CA ILE A 123 2.51 -4.36 -0.28
C ILE A 123 3.18 -5.35 0.65
N GLN A 124 4.17 -4.91 1.40
CA GLN A 124 4.89 -5.72 2.38
C GLN A 124 4.96 -4.97 3.70
N TYR A 125 4.66 -5.65 4.79
CA TYR A 125 4.80 -5.13 6.14
C TYR A 125 5.79 -5.97 6.91
N VAL A 126 6.74 -5.32 7.55
CA VAL A 126 7.79 -5.95 8.37
C VAL A 126 7.99 -5.15 9.64
N THR A 127 8.15 -5.83 10.76
CA THR A 127 8.62 -5.21 12.01
C THR A 127 10.09 -5.57 12.22
N CYS A 128 10.90 -4.59 12.60
CA CYS A 128 12.31 -4.77 12.91
C CYS A 128 12.65 -4.06 14.23
N GLY A 129 12.75 -4.81 15.30
CA GLY A 129 12.81 -4.27 16.64
C GLY A 129 11.56 -3.45 16.96
N THR A 130 11.73 -2.16 17.27
CA THR A 130 10.64 -1.22 17.52
C THR A 130 10.13 -0.51 16.27
N ALA A 131 10.77 -0.71 15.12
CA ALA A 131 10.40 -0.05 13.88
C ALA A 131 9.36 -0.86 13.10
N ASN A 132 8.34 -0.20 12.60
CA ASN A 132 7.40 -0.70 11.60
C ASN A 132 7.86 -0.24 10.22
N ILE A 133 7.88 -1.13 9.24
CA ILE A 133 8.28 -0.83 7.86
C ILE A 133 7.16 -1.29 6.95
N LEU A 134 6.45 -0.34 6.35
CA LEU A 134 5.46 -0.60 5.30
C LEU A 134 6.07 -0.26 3.95
N ARG A 135 6.24 -1.28 3.11
CA ARG A 135 6.79 -1.14 1.77
C ARG A 135 5.68 -1.22 0.73
N LEU A 136 5.58 -0.18 -0.08
CA LEU A 136 4.60 -0.01 -1.15
C LEU A 136 5.33 0.00 -2.49
N VAL A 137 4.91 -0.84 -3.43
CA VAL A 137 5.58 -0.99 -4.73
C VAL A 137 4.61 -0.73 -5.87
N LYS A 138 5.05 0.10 -6.82
CA LYS A 138 4.35 0.34 -8.08
C LYS A 138 5.28 0.02 -9.26
N PHE A 139 4.86 -0.92 -10.12
CA PHE A 139 5.58 -1.21 -11.36
C PHE A 139 5.29 -0.14 -12.41
N ARG A 140 6.31 0.17 -13.21
CA ARG A 140 6.14 1.01 -14.40
C ARG A 140 5.47 0.18 -15.49
N LYS A 141 4.33 0.62 -15.99
CA LYS A 141 3.56 -0.13 -17.02
C LYS A 141 4.29 -0.29 -18.35
N ASP A 142 5.17 0.66 -18.69
CA ASP A 142 5.92 0.67 -19.94
C ASP A 142 7.23 -0.14 -19.89
N SER A 143 7.56 -0.76 -18.77
CA SER A 143 8.72 -1.64 -18.73
C SER A 143 8.40 -2.95 -19.46
N LEU A 144 9.27 -3.39 -20.36
CA LEU A 144 9.15 -4.69 -21.04
C LEU A 144 8.93 -5.83 -20.03
N ILE A 145 9.50 -5.72 -18.84
CA ILE A 145 9.32 -6.66 -17.72
C ILE A 145 7.88 -6.66 -17.21
N ALA A 146 7.21 -5.50 -17.14
CA ALA A 146 5.81 -5.42 -16.71
C ALA A 146 4.88 -6.12 -17.72
N GLN A 147 5.16 -6.02 -19.02
CA GLN A 147 4.42 -6.73 -20.07
C GLN A 147 4.58 -8.24 -19.97
N TRP A 148 5.77 -8.74 -19.61
CA TRP A 148 6.03 -10.17 -19.44
C TRP A 148 5.48 -10.73 -18.12
N LEU A 149 5.46 -9.93 -17.04
CA LEU A 149 4.96 -10.37 -15.74
C LEU A 149 3.43 -10.29 -15.62
N LEU A 150 2.77 -9.49 -16.47
CA LEU A 150 1.31 -9.34 -16.43
C LEU A 150 0.55 -10.67 -16.58
N PRO A 151 0.89 -11.56 -17.55
CA PRO A 151 0.27 -12.87 -17.67
C PRO A 151 0.56 -13.78 -16.47
N ILE A 152 1.79 -13.76 -15.95
CA ILE A 152 2.20 -14.58 -14.79
C ILE A 152 1.47 -14.11 -13.52
N ARG A 153 1.29 -12.82 -13.35
CA ARG A 153 0.55 -12.23 -12.23
C ARG A 153 -0.94 -12.57 -12.27
N LEU A 154 -1.55 -12.50 -13.45
CA LEU A 154 -2.94 -12.94 -13.66
C LEU A 154 -3.09 -14.42 -13.36
N LEU A 155 -2.13 -15.25 -13.79
CA LEU A 155 -2.09 -16.68 -13.50
C LEU A 155 -1.93 -16.94 -12.01
N TYR A 156 -1.03 -16.23 -11.32
CA TYR A 156 -0.82 -16.35 -9.87
C TYR A 156 -2.08 -16.00 -9.07
N HIS A 157 -2.78 -14.91 -9.41
CA HIS A 157 -4.05 -14.56 -8.77
C HIS A 157 -5.12 -15.62 -9.01
N ARG A 158 -5.21 -16.13 -10.24
CA ARG A 158 -6.17 -17.16 -10.61
C ARG A 158 -5.89 -18.51 -9.92
N VAL A 159 -4.62 -18.89 -9.83
CA VAL A 159 -4.20 -20.10 -9.11
C VAL A 159 -4.43 -19.94 -7.61
N LYS A 160 -4.16 -18.77 -7.03
CA LYS A 160 -4.43 -18.49 -5.63
C LYS A 160 -5.93 -18.56 -5.29
N GLU A 161 -6.80 -18.09 -6.18
CA GLU A 161 -8.26 -18.23 -6.03
C GLU A 161 -8.73 -19.69 -6.14
N LEU A 162 -8.09 -20.49 -6.99
CA LEU A 162 -8.39 -21.92 -7.15
C LEU A 162 -7.86 -22.78 -5.99
N LEU A 163 -6.77 -22.38 -5.37
CA LEU A 163 -6.13 -23.11 -4.25
C LEU A 163 -6.69 -22.73 -2.87
N LEU A 164 -7.45 -21.64 -2.76
CA LEU A 164 -8.19 -21.34 -1.53
C LEU A 164 -9.41 -22.27 -1.50
N PRO A 165 -9.55 -23.15 -0.48
CA PRO A 165 -10.73 -23.99 -0.36
C PRO A 165 -11.95 -23.08 -0.27
N ALA A 166 -12.93 -23.32 -1.14
CA ALA A 166 -14.24 -22.72 -1.02
C ALA A 166 -14.73 -22.97 0.42
N LYS A 167 -15.04 -21.94 1.17
CA LYS A 167 -15.74 -22.07 2.45
C LYS A 167 -17.14 -22.59 2.11
N ASN A 168 -17.22 -23.91 1.96
CA ASN A 168 -18.51 -24.59 1.82
C ASN A 168 -19.34 -24.31 3.06
N GLY A 169 -20.37 -23.52 2.87
CA GLY A 169 -21.47 -23.42 3.80
C GLY A 169 -22.05 -24.81 4.03
N MET A 170 -21.87 -25.33 5.23
CA MET A 170 -22.47 -26.55 5.71
C MET A 170 -23.98 -26.30 5.83
N LEU A 171 -24.73 -26.76 4.82
CA LEU A 171 -26.18 -26.87 4.88
C LEU A 171 -26.52 -27.95 5.92
N VAL A 172 -26.80 -27.52 7.14
CA VAL A 172 -27.44 -28.40 8.13
C VAL A 172 -28.91 -28.51 7.72
N ARG A 173 -29.23 -29.62 7.07
CA ARG A 173 -30.63 -30.09 6.96
C ARG A 173 -31.01 -30.61 8.34
N ARG A 174 -31.91 -29.92 9.02
CA ARG A 174 -32.71 -30.50 10.10
C ARG A 174 -33.80 -31.29 9.48
N GLY A 175 -33.82 -32.62 9.71
CA GLY A 175 -34.99 -33.49 9.65
C GLY A 175 -35.77 -33.33 10.93
#